data_1686a18a0abeca09f410f2845adffbf1
#
_entry.id   1686a18a0abeca09f410f2845adffbf1
#
_cell.length_a   1.000
_cell.length_b   1.000
_cell.length_c   1.000
_cell.angle_alpha   90.00
_cell.angle_beta   90.00
_cell.angle_gamma   90.00
#
_symmetry.space_group_name_H-M   'P 1'
#
loop_
_entity.id
_entity.type
_entity.pdbx_description
1 polymer ?
#
loop_
_entity_poly.entity_id
_entity_poly.type
_entity_poly.pdbx_seq_one_letter_code
_entity_poly.pdbx_strand_id
1 'polypeptide(L)'
;LFTTPPTFDPQVIEELLGPDHLSKSAARSRREPPRKARPTRSAPTRSAPTRAKPSPARRRTAPTRAKPSPARRQLAPKQPKTNPALAWIPPPGVPIGLGALTALFAGTQATGTFIWDSLLNAAFVAVVAIAATRLTERQLFGFALVPFLLGLFNGWWVLVAAGLGAAAFQGWRTLRPMQRDSIAAAVGSAASLGLLNLRDFGLELLSAQIAGAVASIVVWLGLRTLTLNQRREIIKRLAMVGAVVVVVGFLAGLSGLLGRSSAEAGVDRAEDGLAFAQSGKQVRAINQLEMGASHFADAESSFGAFWAKPARLVPVLAQNHRALQVAAAQGEALTSVAARAASSADINQVRGSGGRIDLDLLQAVGAELELTESTMTNARAALANTNSPWLLPPLASSVSTADQLLFDAQDDISLAAHAARVVPGMLGADQTRTYLVMFTNPAEAREFGGFAAAYGFIQATDGRVSVLDAGYGGDVDDALGRIIEKPGFDTPEIYPPAYLAYGNDGLINYFGNLTGTIDLQTIATAARD
;
A
#
# COMPACT_ATOMS: atom_id res chain seq x y z
N LEU A 1 -1.99 63.80 2.08
CA LEU A 1 -2.94 64.15 1.01
C LEU A 1 -3.04 63.05 -0.03
N PHE A 2 -3.50 61.84 0.32
CA PHE A 2 -3.94 60.79 -0.62
C PHE A 2 -5.36 60.39 -0.27
N THR A 3 -6.30 60.91 -1.01
CA THR A 3 -7.75 60.65 -0.83
C THR A 3 -8.30 59.53 -1.69
N THR A 4 -7.46 58.76 -2.37
CA THR A 4 -7.88 57.55 -3.13
C THR A 4 -6.90 56.43 -2.87
N PRO A 5 -7.37 55.22 -2.47
CA PRO A 5 -6.47 54.05 -2.40
C PRO A 5 -5.98 53.72 -3.80
N PRO A 6 -4.72 53.27 -3.98
CA PRO A 6 -4.23 52.82 -5.27
C PRO A 6 -5.06 51.59 -5.66
N THR A 7 -5.77 51.68 -6.77
CA THR A 7 -6.37 50.52 -7.45
C THR A 7 -5.25 49.73 -8.09
N PHE A 8 -4.94 48.59 -7.54
CA PHE A 8 -4.03 47.64 -8.20
C PHE A 8 -4.68 47.13 -9.50
N ASP A 9 -4.05 47.49 -10.62
CA ASP A 9 -4.44 47.00 -11.93
C ASP A 9 -4.01 45.54 -12.08
N PRO A 10 -4.96 44.60 -12.27
CA PRO A 10 -4.62 43.19 -12.47
C PRO A 10 -3.67 42.92 -13.63
N GLN A 11 -3.62 43.84 -14.64
CA GLN A 11 -2.74 43.72 -15.80
C GLN A 11 -1.25 43.91 -15.45
N VAL A 12 -0.93 44.67 -14.40
CA VAL A 12 0.46 44.87 -13.96
C VAL A 12 1.01 43.59 -13.30
N ILE A 13 0.14 42.75 -12.71
CA ILE A 13 0.54 41.46 -12.12
C ILE A 13 0.84 40.43 -13.23
N GLU A 14 0.09 40.46 -14.33
CA GLU A 14 0.25 39.57 -15.45
C GLU A 14 1.54 39.92 -16.28
N GLU A 15 1.89 41.18 -16.32
CA GLU A 15 3.13 41.67 -16.98
C GLU A 15 4.39 41.36 -16.15
N LEU A 16 4.29 41.33 -14.81
CA LEU A 16 5.38 40.95 -13.89
C LEU A 16 5.66 39.46 -13.82
N LEU A 17 4.66 38.62 -14.10
CA LEU A 17 4.79 37.17 -14.02
C LEU A 17 5.20 36.49 -15.33
N GLY A 18 5.28 37.17 -16.44
CA GLY A 18 5.76 36.70 -17.77
C GLY A 18 5.05 35.44 -18.29
N PRO A 19 4.79 35.33 -19.60
CA PRO A 19 3.96 34.22 -20.16
C PRO A 19 4.60 32.83 -20.16
N ASP A 20 5.79 32.66 -19.63
CA ASP A 20 6.59 31.42 -19.81
C ASP A 20 6.34 30.31 -18.76
N HIS A 21 5.60 30.56 -17.68
CA HIS A 21 5.39 29.55 -16.65
C HIS A 21 4.16 28.63 -16.86
N LEU A 22 3.22 29.00 -17.72
CA LEU A 22 2.02 28.19 -18.01
C LEU A 22 2.16 27.26 -19.24
N SER A 23 3.20 27.40 -20.06
CA SER A 23 3.35 26.60 -21.28
C SER A 23 4.10 25.28 -21.12
N LYS A 24 4.75 25.00 -20.00
CA LYS A 24 5.53 23.76 -19.78
C LYS A 24 4.73 22.57 -19.25
N SER A 25 3.54 22.79 -18.72
CA SER A 25 2.68 21.70 -18.21
C SER A 25 1.84 21.03 -19.31
N ALA A 26 1.49 21.76 -20.39
CA ALA A 26 0.59 21.24 -21.42
C ALA A 26 1.26 20.44 -22.57
N ALA A 27 2.59 20.37 -22.61
CA ALA A 27 3.32 19.77 -23.74
C ALA A 27 3.71 18.29 -23.54
N ARG A 28 3.32 17.63 -22.43
CA ARG A 28 3.73 16.25 -22.14
C ARG A 28 2.69 15.17 -22.42
N SER A 29 1.48 15.49 -22.85
CA SER A 29 0.40 14.52 -23.01
C SER A 29 -0.01 14.17 -24.44
N ARG A 30 0.81 14.41 -25.47
CA ARG A 30 0.53 13.91 -26.83
C ARG A 30 1.76 13.28 -27.46
N ARG A 31 2.02 12.01 -27.14
CA ARG A 31 2.75 11.09 -28.01
C ARG A 31 1.91 9.84 -28.23
N GLU A 32 1.22 9.79 -29.35
CA GLU A 32 0.66 8.57 -29.93
C GLU A 32 1.77 7.55 -30.21
N PRO A 33 1.56 6.24 -29.91
CA PRO A 33 2.45 5.20 -30.35
C PRO A 33 2.17 4.80 -31.81
N PRO A 34 3.21 4.45 -32.60
CA PRO A 34 3.05 4.13 -34.01
C PRO A 34 2.37 2.79 -34.22
N ARG A 35 1.40 2.77 -35.12
CA ARG A 35 0.76 1.60 -35.70
C ARG A 35 1.79 0.65 -36.27
N LYS A 36 1.89 -0.57 -35.72
CA LYS A 36 2.57 -1.68 -36.37
C LYS A 36 1.66 -2.41 -37.34
N ALA A 37 2.18 -2.51 -38.55
CA ALA A 37 1.58 -3.19 -39.66
C ALA A 37 1.39 -4.70 -39.41
N ARG A 38 0.31 -5.21 -39.96
CA ARG A 38 -0.12 -6.59 -40.03
C ARG A 38 0.67 -7.31 -41.14
N PRO A 39 1.26 -8.47 -40.93
CA PRO A 39 1.63 -9.36 -42.01
C PRO A 39 0.53 -10.41 -42.26
N THR A 40 0.25 -10.54 -43.51
CA THR A 40 -0.64 -11.48 -44.16
C THR A 40 -0.07 -12.89 -44.16
N ARG A 41 -0.92 -13.82 -43.83
CA ARG A 41 -1.25 -15.11 -44.43
C ARG A 41 -0.19 -15.86 -45.22
N SER A 42 0.11 -17.09 -44.81
CA SER A 42 0.16 -18.25 -45.71
C SER A 42 -0.03 -19.55 -44.92
N ALA A 43 -1.02 -20.30 -45.32
CA ALA A 43 -1.23 -21.70 -44.97
C ALA A 43 -0.37 -22.58 -45.86
N PRO A 44 -0.02 -23.76 -45.42
CA PRO A 44 -0.05 -24.90 -46.30
C PRO A 44 -0.84 -26.10 -45.78
N THR A 45 -1.41 -26.68 -46.73
CA THR A 45 -2.22 -27.85 -46.90
C THR A 45 -1.54 -29.18 -46.49
N ARG A 46 -2.38 -30.07 -45.90
CA ARG A 46 -2.47 -31.50 -46.16
C ARG A 46 -1.25 -32.42 -45.99
N SER A 47 -1.39 -33.41 -45.13
CA SER A 47 -1.52 -34.83 -45.62
C SER A 47 -1.81 -35.75 -44.43
N ALA A 48 -2.83 -36.58 -44.57
CA ALA A 48 -3.14 -37.71 -43.73
C ALA A 48 -2.32 -38.94 -44.20
N PRO A 49 -2.00 -39.86 -43.33
CA PRO A 49 -1.83 -41.24 -43.74
C PRO A 49 -2.77 -42.20 -43.00
N THR A 50 -3.55 -42.78 -43.80
CA THR A 50 -3.87 -44.20 -44.03
C THR A 50 -3.78 -45.16 -42.81
N ARG A 51 -4.89 -45.69 -42.58
CA ARG A 51 -5.35 -46.81 -41.76
C ARG A 51 -4.69 -48.12 -42.21
N ALA A 52 -4.00 -48.85 -41.31
CA ALA A 52 -3.64 -50.26 -41.51
C ALA A 52 -4.43 -51.15 -40.56
N LYS A 53 -5.12 -52.12 -41.10
CA LYS A 53 -5.89 -53.19 -40.44
C LYS A 53 -4.99 -54.24 -39.82
N PRO A 54 -5.42 -54.92 -38.76
CA PRO A 54 -4.69 -56.01 -38.13
C PRO A 54 -4.96 -57.37 -38.80
N SER A 55 -3.96 -58.23 -38.82
CA SER A 55 -4.04 -59.62 -39.24
C SER A 55 -3.97 -60.56 -38.01
N PRO A 56 -4.40 -61.84 -38.12
CA PRO A 56 -5.04 -62.55 -37.01
C PRO A 56 -4.08 -63.50 -36.25
N ALA A 57 -4.57 -63.86 -35.09
CA ALA A 57 -4.30 -64.92 -34.16
C ALA A 57 -3.40 -66.08 -34.56
N ARG A 58 -2.42 -66.35 -33.70
CA ARG A 58 -1.83 -67.69 -33.53
C ARG A 58 -2.19 -68.23 -32.13
N ARG A 59 -3.02 -69.26 -32.14
CA ARG A 59 -3.34 -70.15 -31.01
C ARG A 59 -2.05 -70.86 -30.57
N ARG A 60 -1.71 -70.80 -29.30
CA ARG A 60 -0.76 -71.69 -28.67
C ARG A 60 -1.33 -72.31 -27.41
N THR A 61 -1.36 -73.60 -27.45
CA THR A 61 -1.66 -74.67 -26.54
C THR A 61 -1.21 -74.45 -25.08
N ALA A 62 -2.05 -74.84 -24.16
CA ALA A 62 -1.83 -74.89 -22.71
C ALA A 62 -0.79 -75.95 -22.31
N PRO A 63 0.03 -75.69 -21.31
CA PRO A 63 0.75 -76.73 -20.61
C PRO A 63 0.11 -77.06 -19.27
N THR A 64 0.12 -78.30 -19.06
CA THR A 64 -0.28 -79.19 -17.99
C THR A 64 -0.03 -78.73 -16.56
N ARG A 65 -1.00 -78.98 -15.75
CA ARG A 65 -1.13 -78.78 -14.28
C ARG A 65 -0.06 -79.61 -13.54
N ALA A 66 0.88 -78.93 -12.85
CA ALA A 66 1.78 -79.58 -11.90
C ALA A 66 1.19 -79.51 -10.47
N LYS A 67 1.28 -80.59 -9.70
CA LYS A 67 0.82 -80.75 -8.33
C LYS A 67 1.57 -79.81 -7.36
N PRO A 68 0.91 -79.29 -6.33
CA PRO A 68 1.55 -78.43 -5.32
C PRO A 68 2.41 -79.26 -4.35
N SER A 69 3.63 -78.79 -4.14
CA SER A 69 4.58 -79.27 -3.13
C SER A 69 4.23 -78.66 -1.75
N PRO A 70 4.49 -79.35 -0.64
CA PRO A 70 4.00 -78.96 0.69
C PRO A 70 4.71 -77.72 1.18
N ALA A 71 3.89 -76.75 1.68
CA ALA A 71 4.28 -75.48 2.22
C ALA A 71 5.25 -75.60 3.40
N ARG A 72 6.45 -75.06 3.20
CA ARG A 72 7.39 -74.70 4.30
C ARG A 72 6.74 -73.66 5.16
N ARG A 73 6.36 -74.01 6.40
CA ARG A 73 5.94 -73.09 7.44
C ARG A 73 7.01 -72.05 7.71
N GLN A 74 6.91 -70.89 7.12
CA GLN A 74 7.72 -69.73 7.53
C GLN A 74 7.25 -69.28 8.91
N LEU A 75 8.12 -69.40 9.89
CA LEU A 75 7.96 -68.79 11.20
C LEU A 75 7.78 -67.30 11.05
N ALA A 76 6.64 -66.77 11.50
CA ALA A 76 6.39 -65.35 11.56
C ALA A 76 7.52 -64.63 12.34
N PRO A 77 8.03 -63.51 11.85
CA PRO A 77 9.04 -62.78 12.58
C PRO A 77 8.47 -62.31 13.92
N LYS A 78 9.18 -62.62 15.02
CA LYS A 78 8.85 -62.14 16.37
C LYS A 78 8.75 -60.61 16.34
N GLN A 79 7.58 -60.07 16.57
CA GLN A 79 7.37 -58.66 16.80
C GLN A 79 8.27 -58.16 17.95
N PRO A 80 9.01 -57.08 17.78
CA PRO A 80 9.80 -56.48 18.84
C PRO A 80 8.87 -56.03 19.97
N LYS A 81 9.20 -56.38 21.21
CA LYS A 81 8.52 -55.92 22.41
C LYS A 81 8.63 -54.42 22.52
N THR A 82 7.64 -53.67 22.07
CA THR A 82 7.53 -52.25 22.27
C THR A 82 7.19 -51.94 23.73
N ASN A 83 7.88 -50.94 24.29
CA ASN A 83 7.66 -50.44 25.65
C ASN A 83 6.18 -50.00 25.76
N PRO A 84 5.35 -50.58 26.68
CA PRO A 84 3.91 -50.36 26.70
C PRO A 84 3.52 -48.88 26.95
N ALA A 85 4.40 -48.06 27.49
CA ALA A 85 4.19 -46.62 27.73
C ALA A 85 4.22 -45.74 26.46
N LEU A 86 4.81 -46.25 25.35
CA LEU A 86 4.91 -45.51 24.07
C LEU A 86 4.06 -46.13 22.95
N ALA A 87 3.37 -47.23 23.23
CA ALA A 87 2.68 -48.02 22.21
C ALA A 87 1.35 -47.40 21.72
N TRP A 88 0.85 -46.38 22.37
CA TRP A 88 -0.44 -45.75 22.02
C TRP A 88 -0.34 -44.54 21.12
N ILE A 89 0.89 -44.01 20.88
CA ILE A 89 1.09 -42.95 19.88
C ILE A 89 1.67 -43.58 18.63
N PRO A 90 0.94 -43.59 17.50
CA PRO A 90 1.50 -44.08 16.24
C PRO A 90 2.74 -43.27 15.87
N PRO A 91 3.87 -43.92 15.48
CA PRO A 91 5.17 -43.24 15.27
C PRO A 91 5.16 -42.01 14.37
N PRO A 92 4.39 -41.96 13.26
CA PRO A 92 4.34 -40.74 12.44
C PRO A 92 3.46 -39.63 13.03
N GLY A 93 2.61 -39.93 14.02
CA GLY A 93 1.69 -38.97 14.62
C GLY A 93 2.40 -37.85 15.40
N VAL A 94 3.51 -38.15 16.08
CA VAL A 94 4.25 -37.15 16.88
C VAL A 94 4.85 -36.03 16.01
N PRO A 95 5.68 -36.31 14.98
CA PRO A 95 6.24 -35.24 14.17
C PRO A 95 5.21 -34.49 13.33
N ILE A 96 4.11 -35.13 12.91
CA ILE A 96 3.00 -34.47 12.23
C ILE A 96 2.28 -33.52 13.21
N GLY A 97 1.99 -33.98 14.42
CA GLY A 97 1.35 -33.17 15.46
C GLY A 97 2.18 -31.96 15.89
N LEU A 98 3.47 -32.16 16.13
CA LEU A 98 4.40 -31.06 16.45
C LEU A 98 4.51 -30.06 15.30
N GLY A 99 4.64 -30.54 14.06
CA GLY A 99 4.68 -29.68 12.88
C GLY A 99 3.40 -28.87 12.71
N ALA A 100 2.23 -29.50 12.90
CA ALA A 100 0.94 -28.82 12.82
C ALA A 100 0.76 -27.80 13.96
N LEU A 101 1.21 -28.11 15.18
CA LEU A 101 1.18 -27.17 16.31
C LEU A 101 2.07 -25.95 16.06
N THR A 102 3.29 -26.16 15.55
CA THR A 102 4.18 -25.04 15.20
C THR A 102 3.60 -24.19 14.06
N ALA A 103 2.89 -24.81 13.12
CA ALA A 103 2.25 -24.11 12.01
C ALA A 103 1.07 -23.22 12.44
N LEU A 104 0.45 -23.46 13.61
CA LEU A 104 -0.55 -22.54 14.16
C LEU A 104 0.02 -21.14 14.41
N PHE A 105 1.31 -21.05 14.66
CA PHE A 105 2.03 -19.79 14.92
C PHE A 105 2.82 -19.29 13.71
N ALA A 106 2.72 -19.95 12.55
CA ALA A 106 3.29 -19.44 11.31
C ALA A 106 2.51 -18.19 10.89
N GLY A 107 3.20 -17.06 10.76
CA GLY A 107 2.60 -15.74 10.55
C GLY A 107 2.01 -15.49 9.16
N THR A 108 1.69 -16.53 8.38
CA THR A 108 1.09 -16.38 7.06
C THR A 108 -0.36 -15.94 7.16
N GLN A 109 -0.68 -14.82 6.51
CA GLN A 109 -2.03 -14.26 6.48
C GLN A 109 -2.72 -14.55 5.13
N ALA A 110 -2.88 -15.82 4.79
CA ALA A 110 -3.44 -16.23 3.49
C ALA A 110 -4.90 -15.77 3.28
N THR A 111 -5.68 -15.67 4.36
CA THR A 111 -7.06 -15.15 4.33
C THR A 111 -7.23 -13.85 5.15
N GLY A 112 -6.23 -13.49 5.97
CA GLY A 112 -6.28 -12.36 6.88
C GLY A 112 -7.13 -12.61 8.13
N THR A 113 -7.50 -13.88 8.41
CA THR A 113 -8.22 -14.29 9.62
C THR A 113 -7.32 -15.22 10.42
N PHE A 114 -6.74 -14.74 11.52
CA PHE A 114 -5.72 -15.46 12.30
C PHE A 114 -6.09 -16.92 12.61
N ILE A 115 -7.28 -17.17 13.14
CA ILE A 115 -7.71 -18.53 13.54
C ILE A 115 -7.80 -19.44 12.30
N TRP A 116 -8.37 -18.93 11.20
CA TRP A 116 -8.55 -19.71 9.99
C TRP A 116 -7.22 -19.96 9.29
N ASP A 117 -6.36 -18.94 9.20
CA ASP A 117 -5.01 -19.08 8.64
C ASP A 117 -4.17 -20.07 9.44
N SER A 118 -4.25 -20.04 10.77
CA SER A 118 -3.58 -21.02 11.64
C SER A 118 -4.06 -22.45 11.35
N LEU A 119 -5.36 -22.65 11.17
CA LEU A 119 -5.91 -23.97 10.82
C LEU A 119 -5.50 -24.43 9.42
N LEU A 120 -5.48 -23.52 8.45
CA LEU A 120 -5.01 -23.81 7.09
C LEU A 120 -3.51 -24.17 7.07
N ASN A 121 -2.69 -23.45 7.81
CA ASN A 121 -1.27 -23.73 7.97
C ASN A 121 -1.04 -25.10 8.61
N ALA A 122 -1.74 -25.40 9.69
CA ALA A 122 -1.66 -26.71 10.34
C ALA A 122 -2.11 -27.84 9.41
N ALA A 123 -3.20 -27.65 8.66
CA ALA A 123 -3.68 -28.62 7.68
C ALA A 123 -2.68 -28.82 6.53
N PHE A 124 -2.08 -27.72 6.00
CA PHE A 124 -1.06 -27.76 4.98
C PHE A 124 0.15 -28.59 5.43
N VAL A 125 0.71 -28.28 6.61
CA VAL A 125 1.84 -29.03 7.18
C VAL A 125 1.50 -30.50 7.38
N ALA A 126 0.31 -30.81 7.93
CA ALA A 126 -0.13 -32.18 8.15
C ALA A 126 -0.24 -32.96 6.83
N VAL A 127 -0.85 -32.38 5.80
CA VAL A 127 -1.01 -33.03 4.47
C VAL A 127 0.35 -33.30 3.83
N VAL A 128 1.26 -32.33 3.82
CA VAL A 128 2.58 -32.48 3.23
C VAL A 128 3.44 -33.48 4.03
N ALA A 129 3.39 -33.44 5.36
CA ALA A 129 4.08 -34.39 6.23
C ALA A 129 3.57 -35.84 6.01
N ILE A 130 2.25 -36.04 5.90
CA ILE A 130 1.68 -37.35 5.57
C ILE A 130 2.12 -37.81 4.18
N ALA A 131 2.10 -36.92 3.18
CA ALA A 131 2.53 -37.25 1.84
C ALA A 131 4.03 -37.62 1.81
N ALA A 132 4.88 -36.93 2.59
CA ALA A 132 6.30 -37.20 2.70
C ALA A 132 6.60 -38.61 3.22
N THR A 133 5.77 -39.21 4.09
CA THR A 133 5.94 -40.59 4.56
C THR A 133 5.83 -41.63 3.42
N ARG A 134 5.24 -41.25 2.30
CA ARG A 134 5.04 -42.09 1.11
C ARG A 134 6.12 -41.93 0.05
N LEU A 135 7.05 -41.00 0.21
CA LEU A 135 8.14 -40.76 -0.73
C LEU A 135 9.16 -41.89 -0.69
N THR A 136 9.78 -42.17 -1.83
CA THR A 136 10.94 -43.08 -1.88
C THR A 136 12.14 -42.42 -1.20
N GLU A 137 13.16 -43.21 -0.83
CA GLU A 137 14.35 -42.68 -0.15
C GLU A 137 15.05 -41.55 -0.94
N ARG A 138 15.17 -41.73 -2.27
CA ARG A 138 15.78 -40.70 -3.14
C ARG A 138 14.96 -39.41 -3.20
N GLN A 139 13.62 -39.53 -3.26
CA GLN A 139 12.70 -38.39 -3.26
C GLN A 139 12.70 -37.69 -1.91
N LEU A 140 12.75 -38.46 -0.82
CA LEU A 140 12.80 -37.91 0.52
C LEU A 140 14.11 -37.16 0.78
N PHE A 141 15.26 -37.68 0.26
CA PHE A 141 16.53 -36.99 0.32
C PHE A 141 16.49 -35.65 -0.44
N GLY A 142 15.98 -35.66 -1.68
CA GLY A 142 15.79 -34.42 -2.46
C GLY A 142 14.86 -33.44 -1.75
N PHE A 143 13.79 -33.93 -1.12
CA PHE A 143 12.86 -33.09 -0.38
C PHE A 143 13.46 -32.54 0.94
N ALA A 144 14.37 -33.25 1.59
CA ALA A 144 15.10 -32.78 2.76
C ALA A 144 16.03 -31.58 2.49
N LEU A 145 16.42 -31.38 1.22
CA LEU A 145 17.17 -30.19 0.81
C LEU A 145 16.30 -28.91 0.84
N VAL A 146 14.98 -29.03 0.73
CA VAL A 146 14.08 -27.87 0.72
C VAL A 146 14.19 -27.06 2.02
N PRO A 147 14.00 -27.63 3.24
CA PRO A 147 14.15 -26.86 4.47
C PRO A 147 15.56 -26.34 4.68
N PHE A 148 16.59 -27.06 4.21
CA PHE A 148 17.97 -26.62 4.26
C PHE A 148 18.19 -25.36 3.43
N LEU A 149 17.78 -25.36 2.14
CA LEU A 149 17.92 -24.22 1.25
C LEU A 149 17.10 -23.03 1.74
N LEU A 150 15.84 -23.25 2.13
CA LEU A 150 14.98 -22.19 2.66
C LEU A 150 15.51 -21.61 3.95
N GLY A 151 16.10 -22.42 4.83
CA GLY A 151 16.74 -21.96 6.05
C GLY A 151 17.95 -21.06 5.77
N LEU A 152 18.77 -21.39 4.78
CA LEU A 152 19.89 -20.55 4.33
C LEU A 152 19.40 -19.19 3.82
N PHE A 153 18.39 -19.19 2.93
CA PHE A 153 17.86 -17.95 2.34
C PHE A 153 17.15 -17.05 3.36
N ASN A 154 16.44 -17.63 4.32
CA ASN A 154 15.67 -16.88 5.31
C ASN A 154 16.45 -16.58 6.59
N GLY A 155 17.70 -17.05 6.72
CA GLY A 155 18.49 -16.90 7.95
C GLY A 155 17.97 -17.72 9.13
N TRP A 156 17.15 -18.74 8.88
CA TRP A 156 16.54 -19.58 9.92
C TRP A 156 17.39 -20.81 10.22
N TRP A 157 18.42 -20.61 11.04
CA TRP A 157 19.39 -21.66 11.42
C TRP A 157 18.74 -22.93 11.98
N VAL A 158 17.58 -22.81 12.65
CA VAL A 158 16.85 -23.97 13.18
C VAL A 158 16.36 -24.89 12.05
N LEU A 159 15.83 -24.31 10.95
CA LEU A 159 15.40 -25.09 9.79
C LEU A 159 16.59 -25.67 9.02
N VAL A 160 17.70 -24.93 8.95
CA VAL A 160 18.96 -25.43 8.39
C VAL A 160 19.46 -26.62 9.18
N ALA A 161 19.52 -26.51 10.51
CA ALA A 161 19.93 -27.60 11.39
C ALA A 161 19.00 -28.80 11.31
N ALA A 162 17.67 -28.59 11.24
CA ALA A 162 16.68 -29.64 11.08
C ALA A 162 16.83 -30.35 9.72
N GLY A 163 17.07 -29.60 8.64
CA GLY A 163 17.32 -30.13 7.30
C GLY A 163 18.61 -30.95 7.23
N LEU A 164 19.70 -30.44 7.79
CA LEU A 164 20.98 -31.16 7.89
C LEU A 164 20.87 -32.41 8.77
N GLY A 165 20.21 -32.32 9.90
CA GLY A 165 19.96 -33.46 10.79
C GLY A 165 19.13 -34.55 10.11
N ALA A 166 18.08 -34.17 9.39
CA ALA A 166 17.24 -35.08 8.62
C ALA A 166 18.04 -35.73 7.47
N ALA A 167 18.88 -34.98 6.76
CA ALA A 167 19.71 -35.49 5.68
C ALA A 167 20.81 -36.43 6.18
N ALA A 168 21.50 -36.07 7.28
CA ALA A 168 22.54 -36.91 7.92
C ALA A 168 21.94 -38.20 8.48
N PHE A 169 20.78 -38.11 9.12
CA PHE A 169 20.08 -39.27 9.66
C PHE A 169 19.59 -40.24 8.58
N GLN A 170 19.24 -39.71 7.41
CA GLN A 170 18.87 -40.52 6.24
C GLN A 170 20.06 -41.22 5.57
N GLY A 171 21.24 -40.61 5.67
CA GLY A 171 22.50 -41.26 5.25
C GLY A 171 22.89 -42.44 6.14
N TRP A 172 22.37 -42.50 7.39
CA TRP A 172 22.66 -43.58 8.36
C TRP A 172 21.64 -44.72 8.22
N ARG A 173 21.86 -45.55 7.24
CA ARG A 173 20.89 -46.46 6.62
C ARG A 173 20.51 -47.74 7.40
N THR A 174 20.67 -47.81 8.68
CA THR A 174 20.29 -49.00 9.46
C THR A 174 18.94 -48.89 10.18
N LEU A 175 18.10 -47.97 9.72
CA LEU A 175 16.91 -47.61 10.47
C LEU A 175 15.76 -48.59 10.25
N ARG A 176 15.06 -48.87 11.37
CA ARG A 176 13.85 -49.70 11.34
C ARG A 176 12.73 -48.98 10.59
N PRO A 177 11.82 -49.70 9.89
CA PRO A 177 10.72 -49.09 9.10
C PRO A 177 9.91 -48.05 9.85
N MET A 178 9.62 -48.27 11.14
CA MET A 178 8.89 -47.31 11.97
C MET A 178 9.62 -45.96 12.20
N GLN A 179 10.95 -45.97 12.17
CA GLN A 179 11.73 -44.75 12.32
C GLN A 179 11.77 -43.94 11.02
N ARG A 180 11.69 -44.64 9.89
CA ARG A 180 11.63 -44.02 8.56
C ARG A 180 10.42 -43.11 8.39
N ASP A 181 9.22 -43.60 8.75
CA ASP A 181 7.99 -42.81 8.59
C ASP A 181 7.98 -41.57 9.51
N SER A 182 8.53 -41.70 10.72
CA SER A 182 8.68 -40.56 11.65
C SER A 182 9.63 -39.50 11.12
N ILE A 183 10.76 -39.91 10.49
CA ILE A 183 11.71 -38.98 9.90
C ILE A 183 11.13 -38.32 8.66
N ALA A 184 10.46 -39.10 7.80
CA ALA A 184 9.81 -38.56 6.62
C ALA A 184 8.74 -37.52 6.98
N ALA A 185 7.96 -37.78 8.03
CA ALA A 185 7.00 -36.83 8.56
C ALA A 185 7.68 -35.57 9.15
N ALA A 186 8.81 -35.73 9.85
CA ALA A 186 9.57 -34.60 10.37
C ALA A 186 10.17 -33.72 9.25
N VAL A 187 10.74 -34.36 8.21
CA VAL A 187 11.23 -33.64 7.01
C VAL A 187 10.09 -32.90 6.32
N GLY A 188 8.93 -33.57 6.15
CA GLY A 188 7.74 -32.97 5.57
C GLY A 188 7.25 -31.75 6.34
N SER A 189 7.23 -31.86 7.68
CA SER A 189 6.84 -30.75 8.56
C SER A 189 7.81 -29.58 8.48
N ALA A 190 9.12 -29.84 8.56
CA ALA A 190 10.15 -28.81 8.47
C ALA A 190 10.15 -28.09 7.10
N ALA A 191 10.01 -28.85 6.00
CA ALA A 191 9.92 -28.28 4.67
C ALA A 191 8.68 -27.41 4.50
N SER A 192 7.53 -27.86 5.01
CA SER A 192 6.28 -27.10 4.96
C SER A 192 6.36 -25.81 5.75
N LEU A 193 6.94 -25.84 6.95
CA LEU A 193 7.16 -24.63 7.77
C LEU A 193 8.11 -23.65 7.07
N GLY A 194 9.16 -24.14 6.42
CA GLY A 194 10.04 -23.30 5.60
C GLY A 194 9.31 -22.65 4.43
N LEU A 195 8.45 -23.40 3.73
CA LEU A 195 7.64 -22.88 2.62
C LEU A 195 6.61 -21.84 3.08
N LEU A 196 5.98 -22.03 4.25
CA LEU A 196 5.03 -21.06 4.82
C LEU A 196 5.70 -19.74 5.23
N ASN A 197 7.00 -19.77 5.55
CA ASN A 197 7.77 -18.60 5.98
C ASN A 197 8.73 -18.09 4.87
N LEU A 198 8.53 -18.50 3.63
CA LEU A 198 9.32 -18.01 2.50
C LEU A 198 9.04 -16.52 2.28
N ARG A 199 10.10 -15.71 2.27
CA ARG A 199 9.99 -14.28 2.01
C ARG A 199 9.68 -14.02 0.54
N ASP A 200 8.86 -13.02 0.27
CA ASP A 200 8.70 -12.49 -1.07
C ASP A 200 9.95 -11.75 -1.50
N PHE A 201 10.48 -12.11 -2.67
CA PHE A 201 11.66 -11.49 -3.28
C PHE A 201 11.28 -10.29 -4.16
N GLY A 202 10.23 -9.56 -3.80
CA GLY A 202 9.72 -8.44 -4.58
C GLY A 202 8.88 -8.87 -5.80
N LEU A 203 8.56 -10.16 -5.91
CA LEU A 203 7.64 -10.71 -6.92
C LEU A 203 6.39 -11.20 -6.22
N GLU A 204 5.29 -10.52 -6.47
CA GLU A 204 3.99 -10.83 -5.89
C GLU A 204 3.57 -12.28 -6.15
N LEU A 205 3.02 -12.93 -5.13
CA LEU A 205 2.58 -14.33 -5.15
C LEU A 205 3.68 -15.39 -5.39
N LEU A 206 4.94 -15.01 -5.60
CA LEU A 206 6.00 -15.99 -5.92
C LEU A 206 6.20 -17.01 -4.79
N SER A 207 6.24 -16.56 -3.54
CA SER A 207 6.38 -17.43 -2.37
C SER A 207 5.23 -18.43 -2.26
N ALA A 208 4.01 -17.98 -2.46
CA ALA A 208 2.81 -18.80 -2.44
C ALA A 208 2.78 -19.82 -3.61
N GLN A 209 3.20 -19.39 -4.80
CA GLN A 209 3.31 -20.28 -5.98
C GLN A 209 4.36 -21.36 -5.77
N ILE A 210 5.53 -21.02 -5.24
CA ILE A 210 6.59 -21.98 -4.91
C ILE A 210 6.09 -22.98 -3.87
N ALA A 211 5.49 -22.50 -2.78
CA ALA A 211 4.95 -23.36 -1.73
C ALA A 211 3.88 -24.31 -2.27
N GLY A 212 2.94 -23.79 -3.07
CA GLY A 212 1.89 -24.57 -3.71
C GLY A 212 2.44 -25.60 -4.71
N ALA A 213 3.42 -25.24 -5.52
CA ALA A 213 4.05 -26.15 -6.50
C ALA A 213 4.79 -27.29 -5.80
N VAL A 214 5.63 -26.99 -4.80
CA VAL A 214 6.38 -28.00 -4.04
C VAL A 214 5.43 -28.93 -3.30
N ALA A 215 4.42 -28.40 -2.61
CA ALA A 215 3.41 -29.22 -1.93
C ALA A 215 2.65 -30.12 -2.90
N SER A 216 2.24 -29.59 -4.05
CA SER A 216 1.54 -30.34 -5.10
C SER A 216 2.38 -31.50 -5.64
N ILE A 217 3.67 -31.28 -5.87
CA ILE A 217 4.61 -32.31 -6.31
C ILE A 217 4.72 -33.41 -5.24
N VAL A 218 4.89 -33.05 -3.97
CA VAL A 218 5.03 -34.02 -2.87
C VAL A 218 3.76 -34.84 -2.71
N VAL A 219 2.59 -34.17 -2.70
CA VAL A 219 1.28 -34.86 -2.61
C VAL A 219 1.06 -35.79 -3.81
N TRP A 220 1.37 -35.34 -5.03
CA TRP A 220 1.24 -36.17 -6.23
C TRP A 220 2.16 -37.40 -6.22
N LEU A 221 3.43 -37.25 -5.78
CA LEU A 221 4.35 -38.36 -5.60
C LEU A 221 3.83 -39.35 -4.54
N GLY A 222 3.32 -38.83 -3.42
CA GLY A 222 2.69 -39.65 -2.38
C GLY A 222 1.45 -40.40 -2.87
N LEU A 223 0.60 -39.77 -3.68
CA LEU A 223 -0.59 -40.41 -4.26
C LEU A 223 -0.24 -41.55 -5.24
N ARG A 224 0.90 -41.46 -5.91
CA ARG A 224 1.35 -42.53 -6.83
C ARG A 224 1.67 -43.86 -6.15
N THR A 225 1.99 -43.81 -4.86
CA THR A 225 2.32 -45.03 -4.09
C THR A 225 1.08 -45.74 -3.53
N LEU A 226 -0.10 -45.16 -3.64
CA LEU A 226 -1.36 -45.70 -3.15
C LEU A 226 -1.96 -46.74 -4.12
N THR A 227 -2.77 -47.65 -3.57
CA THR A 227 -3.59 -48.56 -4.38
C THR A 227 -4.61 -47.77 -5.21
N LEU A 228 -5.02 -48.33 -6.36
CA LEU A 228 -5.97 -47.65 -7.26
C LEU A 228 -7.28 -47.24 -6.55
N ASN A 229 -7.76 -48.05 -5.62
CA ASN A 229 -9.00 -47.75 -4.89
C ASN A 229 -8.81 -46.60 -3.90
N GLN A 230 -7.72 -46.57 -3.13
CA GLN A 230 -7.39 -45.49 -2.20
C GLN A 230 -7.16 -44.18 -2.96
N ARG A 231 -6.42 -44.25 -4.07
CA ARG A 231 -6.16 -43.11 -4.93
C ARG A 231 -7.46 -42.51 -5.50
N ARG A 232 -8.37 -43.35 -6.00
CA ARG A 232 -9.68 -42.87 -6.49
C ARG A 232 -10.50 -42.18 -5.40
N GLU A 233 -10.50 -42.69 -4.21
CA GLU A 233 -11.27 -42.11 -3.09
C GLU A 233 -10.69 -40.75 -2.66
N ILE A 234 -9.36 -40.63 -2.56
CA ILE A 234 -8.70 -39.35 -2.24
C ILE A 234 -8.93 -38.35 -3.36
N ILE A 235 -8.78 -38.76 -4.64
CA ILE A 235 -9.01 -37.88 -5.78
C ILE A 235 -10.47 -37.38 -5.80
N LYS A 236 -11.46 -38.23 -5.49
CA LYS A 236 -12.87 -37.81 -5.38
C LYS A 236 -13.05 -36.75 -4.31
N ARG A 237 -12.47 -36.92 -3.12
CA ARG A 237 -12.55 -35.92 -2.03
C ARG A 237 -11.85 -34.62 -2.42
N LEU A 238 -10.67 -34.69 -2.99
CA LEU A 238 -9.95 -33.50 -3.50
C LEU A 238 -10.72 -32.81 -4.62
N ALA A 239 -11.33 -33.58 -5.54
CA ALA A 239 -12.16 -33.02 -6.60
C ALA A 239 -13.42 -32.32 -6.03
N MET A 240 -14.02 -32.87 -4.98
CA MET A 240 -15.16 -32.23 -4.30
C MET A 240 -14.74 -30.89 -3.66
N VAL A 241 -13.62 -30.86 -2.94
CA VAL A 241 -13.09 -29.61 -2.36
C VAL A 241 -12.73 -28.64 -3.47
N GLY A 242 -12.05 -29.10 -4.52
CA GLY A 242 -11.73 -28.29 -5.69
C GLY A 242 -12.97 -27.69 -6.37
N ALA A 243 -14.03 -28.49 -6.53
CA ALA A 243 -15.31 -28.02 -7.08
C ALA A 243 -15.94 -26.90 -6.22
N VAL A 244 -15.91 -27.06 -4.89
CA VAL A 244 -16.37 -26.00 -3.97
C VAL A 244 -15.54 -24.72 -4.14
N VAL A 245 -14.21 -24.85 -4.18
CA VAL A 245 -13.31 -23.70 -4.39
C VAL A 245 -13.60 -23.01 -5.73
N VAL A 246 -13.81 -23.78 -6.81
CA VAL A 246 -14.17 -23.23 -8.13
C VAL A 246 -15.50 -22.49 -8.09
N VAL A 247 -16.52 -23.05 -7.44
CA VAL A 247 -17.83 -22.37 -7.28
C VAL A 247 -17.68 -21.09 -6.47
N VAL A 248 -16.96 -21.13 -5.36
CA VAL A 248 -16.69 -19.94 -4.54
C VAL A 248 -15.91 -18.90 -5.35
N GLY A 249 -14.90 -19.33 -6.12
CA GLY A 249 -14.12 -18.45 -7.00
C GLY A 249 -14.97 -17.82 -8.10
N PHE A 250 -15.88 -18.59 -8.71
CA PHE A 250 -16.83 -18.08 -9.70
C PHE A 250 -17.76 -17.01 -9.09
N LEU A 251 -18.33 -17.28 -7.91
CA LEU A 251 -19.19 -16.32 -7.22
C LEU A 251 -18.41 -15.06 -6.83
N ALA A 252 -17.20 -15.19 -6.29
CA ALA A 252 -16.35 -14.05 -5.97
C ALA A 252 -15.97 -13.24 -7.22
N GLY A 253 -15.65 -13.93 -8.33
CA GLY A 253 -15.38 -13.29 -9.60
C GLY A 253 -16.60 -12.55 -10.17
N LEU A 254 -17.79 -13.13 -10.04
CA LEU A 254 -19.04 -12.48 -10.43
C LEU A 254 -19.30 -11.21 -9.60
N SER A 255 -19.12 -11.26 -8.29
CA SER A 255 -19.20 -10.08 -7.41
C SER A 255 -18.18 -9.01 -7.82
N GLY A 256 -16.94 -9.41 -8.15
CA GLY A 256 -15.91 -8.53 -8.66
C GLY A 256 -16.30 -7.85 -9.97
N LEU A 257 -16.88 -8.60 -10.92
CA LEU A 257 -17.34 -8.06 -12.19
C LEU A 257 -18.52 -7.09 -12.04
N LEU A 258 -19.48 -7.43 -11.15
CA LEU A 258 -20.65 -6.57 -10.89
C LEU A 258 -20.27 -5.25 -10.22
N GLY A 259 -19.31 -5.28 -9.29
CA GLY A 259 -18.84 -4.08 -8.60
C GLY A 259 -17.84 -3.23 -9.40
N ARG A 260 -17.20 -3.83 -10.42
CA ARG A 260 -16.16 -3.17 -11.19
C ARG A 260 -16.66 -1.93 -11.92
N SER A 261 -17.78 -2.03 -12.62
CA SER A 261 -18.36 -0.90 -13.37
C SER A 261 -18.74 0.27 -12.46
N SER A 262 -19.25 -0.05 -11.27
CA SER A 262 -19.56 0.98 -10.26
C SER A 262 -18.29 1.60 -9.69
N ALA A 263 -17.27 0.80 -9.41
CA ALA A 263 -15.99 1.32 -8.93
C ALA A 263 -15.30 2.23 -9.97
N GLU A 264 -15.27 1.83 -11.25
CA GLU A 264 -14.72 2.64 -12.34
C GLU A 264 -15.53 3.95 -12.51
N ALA A 265 -16.86 3.88 -12.49
CA ALA A 265 -17.71 5.07 -12.52
C ALA A 265 -17.47 5.98 -11.29
N GLY A 266 -17.23 5.39 -10.12
CA GLY A 266 -16.87 6.13 -8.90
C GLY A 266 -15.57 6.94 -9.08
N VAL A 267 -14.54 6.33 -9.66
CA VAL A 267 -13.26 7.00 -9.97
C VAL A 267 -13.46 8.13 -10.97
N ASP A 268 -14.13 7.86 -12.11
CA ASP A 268 -14.36 8.87 -13.15
C ASP A 268 -15.12 10.09 -12.58
N ARG A 269 -16.13 9.84 -11.72
CA ARG A 269 -16.90 10.91 -11.08
C ARG A 269 -16.08 11.68 -10.05
N ALA A 270 -15.22 11.02 -9.30
CA ALA A 270 -14.31 11.67 -8.35
C ALA A 270 -13.32 12.58 -9.09
N GLU A 271 -12.71 12.10 -10.18
CA GLU A 271 -11.80 12.89 -11.03
C GLU A 271 -12.50 14.12 -11.62
N ASP A 272 -13.69 13.93 -12.22
CA ASP A 272 -14.52 15.03 -12.74
C ASP A 272 -14.85 16.04 -11.64
N GLY A 273 -15.22 15.56 -10.46
CA GLY A 273 -15.55 16.38 -9.31
C GLY A 273 -14.39 17.25 -8.86
N LEU A 274 -13.19 16.67 -8.74
CA LEU A 274 -11.97 17.41 -8.40
C LEU A 274 -11.59 18.43 -9.48
N ALA A 275 -11.71 18.08 -10.77
CA ALA A 275 -11.46 19.00 -11.86
C ALA A 275 -12.44 20.19 -11.85
N PHE A 276 -13.73 19.96 -11.54
CA PHE A 276 -14.69 21.04 -11.37
C PHE A 276 -14.40 21.89 -10.13
N ALA A 277 -13.96 21.31 -9.03
CA ALA A 277 -13.54 22.06 -7.83
C ALA A 277 -12.36 22.99 -8.17
N GLN A 278 -11.33 22.50 -8.84
CA GLN A 278 -10.17 23.28 -9.26
C GLN A 278 -10.56 24.43 -10.23
N SER A 279 -11.59 24.21 -11.06
CA SER A 279 -12.10 25.24 -11.99
C SER A 279 -13.14 26.20 -11.35
N GLY A 280 -13.35 26.12 -10.03
CA GLY A 280 -14.29 26.97 -9.30
C GLY A 280 -15.78 26.69 -9.58
N LYS A 281 -16.10 25.54 -10.21
CA LYS A 281 -17.48 25.14 -10.52
C LYS A 281 -18.09 24.31 -9.38
N GLN A 282 -18.22 24.92 -8.22
CA GLN A 282 -18.57 24.27 -6.95
C GLN A 282 -19.78 23.32 -7.05
N VAL A 283 -20.93 23.79 -7.56
CA VAL A 283 -22.15 22.97 -7.64
C VAL A 283 -21.91 21.69 -8.48
N ARG A 284 -21.15 21.79 -9.57
CA ARG A 284 -20.81 20.62 -10.37
C ARG A 284 -19.84 19.69 -9.65
N ALA A 285 -18.88 20.26 -8.94
CA ALA A 285 -17.93 19.49 -8.13
C ALA A 285 -18.67 18.66 -7.09
N ILE A 286 -19.55 19.27 -6.30
CA ILE A 286 -20.35 18.59 -5.28
C ILE A 286 -21.16 17.45 -5.90
N ASN A 287 -21.94 17.74 -6.96
CA ASN A 287 -22.77 16.72 -7.61
C ASN A 287 -21.96 15.54 -8.15
N GLN A 288 -20.78 15.77 -8.73
CA GLN A 288 -19.93 14.70 -9.24
C GLN A 288 -19.31 13.87 -8.09
N LEU A 289 -18.85 14.53 -7.02
CA LEU A 289 -18.30 13.84 -5.86
C LEU A 289 -19.37 13.02 -5.11
N GLU A 290 -20.59 13.53 -4.94
CA GLU A 290 -21.70 12.77 -4.37
C GLU A 290 -22.10 11.56 -5.22
N MET A 291 -22.16 11.72 -6.55
CA MET A 291 -22.37 10.59 -7.46
C MET A 291 -21.21 9.58 -7.36
N GLY A 292 -19.95 10.05 -7.28
CA GLY A 292 -18.80 9.21 -7.08
C GLY A 292 -18.90 8.38 -5.79
N ALA A 293 -19.27 9.02 -4.68
CA ALA A 293 -19.50 8.34 -3.40
C ALA A 293 -20.59 7.27 -3.52
N SER A 294 -21.72 7.59 -4.18
CA SER A 294 -22.80 6.62 -4.40
C SER A 294 -22.34 5.42 -5.24
N HIS A 295 -21.54 5.65 -6.28
CA HIS A 295 -20.99 4.56 -7.08
C HIS A 295 -20.01 3.68 -6.33
N PHE A 296 -19.17 4.25 -5.45
CA PHE A 296 -18.32 3.48 -4.58
C PHE A 296 -19.11 2.66 -3.55
N ALA A 297 -20.20 3.21 -2.98
CA ALA A 297 -21.10 2.48 -2.10
C ALA A 297 -21.78 1.30 -2.82
N ASP A 298 -22.21 1.48 -4.08
CA ASP A 298 -22.75 0.42 -4.93
C ASP A 298 -21.70 -0.67 -5.20
N ALA A 299 -20.45 -0.27 -5.44
CA ALA A 299 -19.33 -1.18 -5.62
C ALA A 299 -19.06 -1.99 -4.32
N GLU A 300 -18.99 -1.32 -3.17
CA GLU A 300 -18.82 -1.98 -1.88
C GLU A 300 -19.93 -3.00 -1.61
N SER A 301 -21.19 -2.62 -1.85
CA SER A 301 -22.34 -3.51 -1.68
C SER A 301 -22.24 -4.75 -2.60
N SER A 302 -21.80 -4.56 -3.84
CA SER A 302 -21.59 -5.64 -4.81
C SER A 302 -20.47 -6.58 -4.38
N PHE A 303 -19.34 -6.05 -3.94
CA PHE A 303 -18.22 -6.83 -3.39
C PHE A 303 -18.62 -7.50 -2.07
N GLY A 304 -19.45 -6.86 -1.23
CA GLY A 304 -19.96 -7.38 0.05
C GLY A 304 -21.10 -8.38 -0.05
N ALA A 305 -21.55 -8.73 -1.27
CA ALA A 305 -22.70 -9.59 -1.49
C ALA A 305 -22.61 -10.91 -0.72
N PHE A 306 -23.73 -11.39 -0.16
CA PHE A 306 -23.74 -12.52 0.75
C PHE A 306 -23.21 -13.82 0.13
N TRP A 307 -23.40 -14.00 -1.18
CA TRP A 307 -22.90 -15.18 -1.91
C TRP A 307 -21.37 -15.13 -2.15
N ALA A 308 -20.73 -13.96 -2.06
CA ALA A 308 -19.30 -13.80 -2.16
C ALA A 308 -18.56 -14.01 -0.81
N LYS A 309 -19.29 -13.92 0.32
CA LYS A 309 -18.71 -14.10 1.67
C LYS A 309 -17.88 -15.38 1.86
N PRO A 310 -18.23 -16.57 1.26
CA PRO A 310 -17.38 -17.76 1.35
C PRO A 310 -15.97 -17.57 0.76
N ALA A 311 -15.74 -16.58 -0.11
CA ALA A 311 -14.41 -16.26 -0.63
C ALA A 311 -13.41 -15.92 0.48
N ARG A 312 -13.88 -15.38 1.61
CA ARG A 312 -13.06 -15.07 2.79
C ARG A 312 -12.40 -16.28 3.43
N LEU A 313 -12.85 -17.49 3.09
CA LEU A 313 -12.28 -18.74 3.59
C LEU A 313 -11.25 -19.35 2.64
N VAL A 314 -11.13 -18.84 1.42
CA VAL A 314 -10.24 -19.40 0.40
C VAL A 314 -9.02 -18.49 0.26
N PRO A 315 -7.79 -19.00 0.48
CA PRO A 315 -6.56 -18.25 0.22
C PRO A 315 -6.57 -17.61 -1.18
N VAL A 316 -5.88 -16.51 -1.37
CA VAL A 316 -5.91 -15.66 -2.57
C VAL A 316 -7.26 -14.94 -2.75
N LEU A 317 -8.39 -15.66 -2.80
CA LEU A 317 -9.70 -15.03 -2.97
C LEU A 317 -10.05 -14.11 -1.80
N ALA A 318 -9.72 -14.51 -0.57
CA ALA A 318 -9.99 -13.74 0.64
C ALA A 318 -9.31 -12.37 0.62
N GLN A 319 -8.02 -12.34 0.27
CA GLN A 319 -7.24 -11.10 0.24
C GLN A 319 -7.71 -10.18 -0.89
N ASN A 320 -7.92 -10.72 -2.09
CA ASN A 320 -8.41 -9.94 -3.23
C ASN A 320 -9.81 -9.37 -2.98
N HIS A 321 -10.71 -10.19 -2.43
CA HIS A 321 -12.06 -9.74 -2.08
C HIS A 321 -12.04 -8.65 -0.99
N ARG A 322 -11.17 -8.80 0.02
CA ARG A 322 -10.99 -7.78 1.06
C ARG A 322 -10.44 -6.48 0.50
N ALA A 323 -9.43 -6.55 -0.38
CA ALA A 323 -8.84 -5.36 -1.00
C ALA A 323 -9.87 -4.57 -1.82
N LEU A 324 -10.72 -5.26 -2.61
CA LEU A 324 -11.81 -4.63 -3.35
C LEU A 324 -12.81 -3.93 -2.43
N GLN A 325 -13.22 -4.59 -1.34
CA GLN A 325 -14.15 -3.98 -0.38
C GLN A 325 -13.54 -2.76 0.31
N VAL A 326 -12.30 -2.86 0.76
CA VAL A 326 -11.61 -1.75 1.42
C VAL A 326 -11.41 -0.60 0.45
N ALA A 327 -10.98 -0.85 -0.79
CA ALA A 327 -10.79 0.20 -1.79
C ALA A 327 -12.11 0.95 -2.09
N ALA A 328 -13.22 0.22 -2.24
CA ALA A 328 -14.53 0.84 -2.46
C ALA A 328 -15.00 1.66 -1.26
N ALA A 329 -14.89 1.12 -0.04
CA ALA A 329 -15.26 1.83 1.19
C ALA A 329 -14.41 3.09 1.42
N GLN A 330 -13.10 3.03 1.13
CA GLN A 330 -12.24 4.23 1.23
C GLN A 330 -12.53 5.23 0.10
N GLY A 331 -12.87 4.76 -1.10
CA GLY A 331 -13.31 5.62 -2.20
C GLY A 331 -14.58 6.39 -1.83
N GLU A 332 -15.59 5.71 -1.25
CA GLU A 332 -16.82 6.36 -0.74
C GLU A 332 -16.49 7.39 0.34
N ALA A 333 -15.71 7.02 1.34
CA ALA A 333 -15.36 7.92 2.44
C ALA A 333 -14.65 9.18 1.94
N LEU A 334 -13.65 9.03 1.07
CA LEU A 334 -12.87 10.14 0.52
C LEU A 334 -13.72 11.07 -0.35
N THR A 335 -14.53 10.52 -1.25
CA THR A 335 -15.39 11.34 -2.12
C THR A 335 -16.50 12.04 -1.34
N SER A 336 -17.04 11.40 -0.30
CA SER A 336 -18.02 12.01 0.60
C SER A 336 -17.43 13.19 1.40
N VAL A 337 -16.21 13.05 1.91
CA VAL A 337 -15.53 14.14 2.62
C VAL A 337 -15.16 15.26 1.67
N ALA A 338 -14.67 14.94 0.45
CA ALA A 338 -14.37 15.93 -0.57
C ALA A 338 -15.62 16.71 -1.00
N ALA A 339 -16.78 16.05 -1.11
CA ALA A 339 -18.05 16.71 -1.40
C ALA A 339 -18.45 17.71 -0.30
N ARG A 340 -18.30 17.33 0.98
CA ARG A 340 -18.55 18.23 2.12
C ARG A 340 -17.58 19.40 2.12
N ALA A 341 -16.28 19.15 1.95
CA ALA A 341 -15.29 20.20 1.87
C ALA A 341 -15.59 21.18 0.71
N ALA A 342 -15.97 20.65 -0.45
CA ALA A 342 -16.40 21.47 -1.59
C ALA A 342 -17.68 22.28 -1.27
N SER A 343 -18.62 21.74 -0.50
CA SER A 343 -19.85 22.45 -0.12
C SER A 343 -19.58 23.60 0.85
N SER A 344 -18.59 23.45 1.73
CA SER A 344 -18.19 24.46 2.71
C SER A 344 -17.30 25.55 2.10
N ALA A 345 -16.61 25.28 1.00
CA ALA A 345 -15.62 26.15 0.38
C ALA A 345 -16.22 27.07 -0.70
N ASP A 346 -17.30 27.81 -0.40
CA ASP A 346 -17.76 28.87 -1.33
C ASP A 346 -16.85 30.11 -1.21
N ILE A 347 -15.84 30.17 -2.09
CA ILE A 347 -14.85 31.26 -2.13
C ILE A 347 -15.53 32.65 -2.27
N ASN A 348 -16.71 32.73 -2.90
CA ASN A 348 -17.44 33.99 -3.04
C ASN A 348 -18.07 34.42 -1.71
N GLN A 349 -18.43 33.47 -0.87
CA GLN A 349 -18.96 33.75 0.46
C GLN A 349 -17.83 34.05 1.45
N VAL A 350 -16.66 33.38 1.31
CA VAL A 350 -15.48 33.71 2.14
C VAL A 350 -15.03 35.14 1.95
N ARG A 351 -15.16 35.67 0.74
CA ARG A 351 -15.00 37.12 0.46
C ARG A 351 -16.30 37.83 0.78
N GLY A 352 -16.51 38.14 2.03
CA GLY A 352 -17.67 38.92 2.48
C GLY A 352 -17.77 40.29 1.81
N SER A 353 -18.91 40.94 1.93
CA SER A 353 -19.15 42.26 1.38
C SER A 353 -18.17 43.31 1.95
N GLY A 354 -17.56 44.10 1.07
CA GLY A 354 -16.65 45.19 1.46
C GLY A 354 -15.23 44.79 1.83
N GLY A 355 -14.75 43.65 1.29
CA GLY A 355 -13.36 43.20 1.46
C GLY A 355 -13.02 42.60 2.83
N ARG A 356 -14.02 42.25 3.61
CA ARG A 356 -13.87 41.48 4.85
C ARG A 356 -13.89 40.01 4.52
N ILE A 357 -13.00 39.24 5.12
CA ILE A 357 -12.97 37.77 5.04
C ILE A 357 -13.88 37.27 6.17
N ASP A 358 -14.79 36.34 5.84
CA ASP A 358 -15.66 35.67 6.82
C ASP A 358 -14.84 34.61 7.56
N LEU A 359 -14.51 34.90 8.82
CA LEU A 359 -13.67 34.05 9.65
C LEU A 359 -14.40 32.80 10.12
N ASP A 360 -15.72 32.87 10.33
CA ASP A 360 -16.53 31.73 10.77
C ASP A 360 -16.62 30.70 9.64
N LEU A 361 -16.82 31.19 8.42
CA LEU A 361 -16.81 30.32 7.23
C LEU A 361 -15.41 29.70 6.99
N LEU A 362 -14.35 30.50 7.20
CA LEU A 362 -12.98 29.98 7.05
C LEU A 362 -12.68 28.88 8.09
N GLN A 363 -13.16 29.01 9.31
CA GLN A 363 -13.05 27.98 10.35
C GLN A 363 -13.87 26.73 10.00
N ALA A 364 -15.07 26.90 9.45
CA ALA A 364 -15.89 25.78 8.98
C ALA A 364 -15.19 24.99 7.86
N VAL A 365 -14.60 25.69 6.89
CA VAL A 365 -13.76 25.07 5.84
C VAL A 365 -12.55 24.34 6.45
N GLY A 366 -11.93 24.95 7.46
CA GLY A 366 -10.82 24.34 8.19
C GLY A 366 -11.18 23.00 8.83
N ALA A 367 -12.35 22.92 9.47
CA ALA A 367 -12.83 21.68 10.08
C ALA A 367 -13.06 20.56 9.05
N GLU A 368 -13.60 20.88 7.87
CA GLU A 368 -13.77 19.89 6.78
C GLU A 368 -12.44 19.47 6.16
N LEU A 369 -11.45 20.35 6.08
CA LEU A 369 -10.09 20.03 5.64
C LEU A 369 -9.38 19.09 6.64
N GLU A 370 -9.50 19.33 7.95
CA GLU A 370 -8.97 18.43 8.98
C GLU A 370 -9.62 17.04 8.93
N LEU A 371 -10.94 16.99 8.68
CA LEU A 371 -11.65 15.74 8.48
C LEU A 371 -11.17 15.02 7.20
N THR A 372 -10.88 15.76 6.13
CA THR A 372 -10.33 15.24 4.89
C THR A 372 -8.94 14.65 5.12
N GLU A 373 -8.04 15.37 5.80
CA GLU A 373 -6.69 14.93 6.16
C GLU A 373 -6.73 13.62 6.97
N SER A 374 -7.58 13.57 8.00
CA SER A 374 -7.74 12.37 8.82
C SER A 374 -8.31 11.18 8.04
N THR A 375 -9.27 11.43 7.14
CA THR A 375 -9.86 10.42 6.28
C THR A 375 -8.82 9.88 5.28
N MET A 376 -7.99 10.74 4.69
CA MET A 376 -6.89 10.31 3.81
C MET A 376 -5.86 9.46 4.55
N THR A 377 -5.49 9.86 5.77
CA THR A 377 -4.56 9.09 6.61
C THR A 377 -5.13 7.70 6.92
N ASN A 378 -6.43 7.63 7.28
CA ASN A 378 -7.11 6.37 7.54
C ASN A 378 -7.23 5.50 6.28
N ALA A 379 -7.53 6.11 5.12
CA ALA A 379 -7.63 5.42 3.84
C ALA A 379 -6.29 4.80 3.45
N ARG A 380 -5.19 5.56 3.56
CA ARG A 380 -3.84 5.04 3.31
C ARG A 380 -3.49 3.88 4.24
N ALA A 381 -3.76 4.00 5.53
CA ALA A 381 -3.54 2.93 6.49
C ALA A 381 -4.39 1.69 6.17
N ALA A 382 -5.65 1.89 5.77
CA ALA A 382 -6.54 0.80 5.37
C ALA A 382 -6.06 0.09 4.10
N LEU A 383 -5.63 0.83 3.07
CA LEU A 383 -5.06 0.29 1.84
C LEU A 383 -3.75 -0.44 2.10
N ALA A 384 -2.84 0.13 2.89
CA ALA A 384 -1.59 -0.52 3.29
C ALA A 384 -1.83 -1.86 4.00
N ASN A 385 -2.87 -1.96 4.84
CA ASN A 385 -3.28 -3.20 5.50
C ASN A 385 -3.88 -4.24 4.54
N THR A 386 -4.21 -3.87 3.31
CA THR A 386 -4.62 -4.83 2.28
C THR A 386 -3.44 -5.32 1.43
N ASN A 387 -2.29 -4.67 1.53
CA ASN A 387 -1.09 -5.09 0.79
C ASN A 387 -0.66 -6.48 1.25
N SER A 388 -0.74 -7.43 0.36
CA SER A 388 -0.52 -8.84 0.63
C SER A 388 0.10 -9.52 -0.58
N PRO A 389 1.07 -10.42 -0.39
CA PRO A 389 1.63 -11.23 -1.48
C PRO A 389 0.60 -12.16 -2.15
N TRP A 390 -0.64 -12.20 -1.66
CA TRP A 390 -1.76 -12.96 -2.21
C TRP A 390 -2.66 -12.12 -3.13
N LEU A 391 -2.36 -10.84 -3.34
CA LEU A 391 -3.09 -10.02 -4.30
C LEU A 391 -2.78 -10.40 -5.74
N LEU A 392 -3.78 -10.38 -6.59
CA LEU A 392 -3.58 -10.49 -8.03
C LEU A 392 -2.84 -9.24 -8.55
N PRO A 393 -1.87 -9.37 -9.46
CA PRO A 393 -1.06 -8.25 -9.92
C PRO A 393 -1.83 -7.01 -10.36
N PRO A 394 -2.96 -7.11 -11.11
CA PRO A 394 -3.73 -5.92 -11.47
C PRO A 394 -4.32 -5.17 -10.27
N LEU A 395 -4.76 -5.91 -9.24
CA LEU A 395 -5.33 -5.30 -8.03
C LEU A 395 -4.23 -4.72 -7.14
N ALA A 396 -3.10 -5.41 -7.00
CA ALA A 396 -1.93 -4.91 -6.27
C ALA A 396 -1.44 -3.58 -6.87
N SER A 397 -1.33 -3.48 -8.20
CA SER A 397 -0.95 -2.24 -8.87
C SER A 397 -1.98 -1.12 -8.66
N SER A 398 -3.29 -1.43 -8.71
CA SER A 398 -4.34 -0.42 -8.46
C SER A 398 -4.30 0.10 -7.01
N VAL A 399 -4.12 -0.79 -6.02
CA VAL A 399 -3.99 -0.40 -4.61
C VAL A 399 -2.74 0.45 -4.39
N SER A 400 -1.61 0.07 -4.99
CA SER A 400 -0.36 0.84 -4.92
C SER A 400 -0.49 2.21 -5.57
N THR A 401 -1.14 2.31 -6.74
CA THR A 401 -1.39 3.58 -7.42
C THR A 401 -2.29 4.48 -6.57
N ALA A 402 -3.36 3.92 -5.98
CA ALA A 402 -4.24 4.68 -5.09
C ALA A 402 -3.51 5.20 -3.86
N ASP A 403 -2.67 4.38 -3.20
CA ASP A 403 -1.85 4.83 -2.06
C ASP A 403 -0.88 5.94 -2.46
N GLN A 404 -0.24 5.84 -3.63
CA GLN A 404 0.66 6.86 -4.13
C GLN A 404 -0.06 8.19 -4.40
N LEU A 405 -1.22 8.15 -5.06
CA LEU A 405 -2.02 9.36 -5.30
C LEU A 405 -2.44 10.05 -4.00
N LEU A 406 -2.85 9.27 -2.99
CA LEU A 406 -3.18 9.80 -1.67
C LEU A 406 -1.95 10.35 -0.95
N PHE A 407 -0.78 9.73 -1.12
CA PHE A 407 0.47 10.23 -0.58
C PHE A 407 0.84 11.58 -1.18
N ASP A 408 0.78 11.70 -2.51
CA ASP A 408 1.14 12.92 -3.23
C ASP A 408 0.18 14.10 -2.88
N ALA A 409 -1.10 13.81 -2.63
CA ALA A 409 -2.09 14.82 -2.23
C ALA A 409 -2.07 15.17 -0.73
N GLN A 410 -1.43 14.37 0.11
CA GLN A 410 -1.47 14.54 1.57
C GLN A 410 -0.83 15.85 2.02
N ASP A 411 0.30 16.23 1.42
CA ASP A 411 1.04 17.44 1.78
C ASP A 411 0.20 18.70 1.49
N ASP A 412 -0.48 18.73 0.35
CA ASP A 412 -1.34 19.86 -0.04
C ASP A 412 -2.54 20.01 0.90
N ILE A 413 -3.19 18.90 1.25
CA ILE A 413 -4.33 18.91 2.19
C ILE A 413 -3.88 19.29 3.60
N SER A 414 -2.76 18.77 4.07
CA SER A 414 -2.19 19.10 5.39
C SER A 414 -1.83 20.59 5.46
N LEU A 415 -1.20 21.13 4.40
CA LEU A 415 -0.90 22.56 4.30
C LEU A 415 -2.19 23.40 4.33
N ALA A 416 -3.21 23.02 3.56
CA ALA A 416 -4.49 23.73 3.52
C ALA A 416 -5.21 23.69 4.88
N ALA A 417 -5.24 22.54 5.56
CA ALA A 417 -5.81 22.40 6.90
C ALA A 417 -5.06 23.24 7.93
N HIS A 418 -3.71 23.23 7.86
CA HIS A 418 -2.88 24.06 8.73
C HIS A 418 -3.11 25.55 8.48
N ALA A 419 -3.15 25.97 7.22
CA ALA A 419 -3.45 27.35 6.86
C ALA A 419 -4.83 27.79 7.36
N ALA A 420 -5.86 26.98 7.17
CA ALA A 420 -7.22 27.27 7.64
C ALA A 420 -7.30 27.43 9.16
N ARG A 421 -6.45 26.77 9.92
CA ARG A 421 -6.33 26.90 11.38
C ARG A 421 -5.61 28.17 11.81
N VAL A 422 -4.55 28.57 11.11
CA VAL A 422 -3.68 29.69 11.51
C VAL A 422 -4.20 31.02 10.98
N VAL A 423 -4.70 31.04 9.73
CA VAL A 423 -5.13 32.27 9.04
C VAL A 423 -6.18 33.07 9.78
N PRO A 424 -7.22 32.49 10.44
CA PRO A 424 -8.17 33.27 11.23
C PRO A 424 -7.50 34.13 12.31
N GLY A 425 -6.54 33.54 13.06
CA GLY A 425 -5.76 34.26 14.06
C GLY A 425 -4.89 35.37 13.45
N MET A 426 -4.32 35.12 12.27
CA MET A 426 -3.57 36.13 11.50
C MET A 426 -4.48 37.26 11.01
N LEU A 427 -5.72 36.97 10.68
CA LEU A 427 -6.72 37.94 10.24
C LEU A 427 -7.42 38.65 11.39
N GLY A 428 -6.96 38.44 12.62
CA GLY A 428 -7.45 39.17 13.79
C GLY A 428 -8.75 38.62 14.38
N ALA A 429 -8.98 37.29 14.32
CA ALA A 429 -10.14 36.64 14.93
C ALA A 429 -10.22 36.87 16.45
N ASP A 430 -9.08 36.73 17.15
CA ASP A 430 -9.01 36.84 18.61
C ASP A 430 -8.69 38.26 19.09
N GLN A 431 -7.80 38.94 18.35
CA GLN A 431 -7.34 40.30 18.65
C GLN A 431 -6.81 40.98 17.39
N THR A 432 -6.86 42.29 17.34
CA THR A 432 -6.24 43.07 16.27
C THR A 432 -4.75 42.70 16.11
N ARG A 433 -4.34 42.43 14.91
CA ARG A 433 -2.95 42.14 14.53
C ARG A 433 -2.41 43.25 13.68
N THR A 434 -1.19 43.69 13.98
CA THR A 434 -0.46 44.66 13.14
C THR A 434 0.76 44.00 12.58
N TYR A 435 0.96 44.12 11.27
CA TYR A 435 2.08 43.53 10.52
C TYR A 435 2.90 44.64 9.92
N LEU A 436 4.21 44.53 10.03
CA LEU A 436 5.16 45.29 9.24
C LEU A 436 5.44 44.53 7.94
N VAL A 437 5.19 45.14 6.80
CA VAL A 437 5.53 44.64 5.49
C VAL A 437 6.74 45.43 4.98
N MET A 438 7.84 44.79 4.71
CA MET A 438 9.01 45.39 4.12
C MET A 438 9.03 45.11 2.62
N PHE A 439 9.18 46.15 1.82
CA PHE A 439 9.33 46.03 0.38
C PHE A 439 10.81 46.06 0.04
N THR A 440 11.34 44.91 -0.37
CA THR A 440 12.78 44.75 -0.65
C THR A 440 13.10 44.92 -2.12
N ASN A 441 14.27 45.53 -2.40
CA ASN A 441 14.82 45.66 -3.76
C ASN A 441 15.95 44.63 -3.96
N PRO A 442 15.73 43.56 -4.73
CA PRO A 442 16.74 42.52 -4.94
C PRO A 442 17.94 42.98 -5.79
N ALA A 443 17.85 44.12 -6.46
CA ALA A 443 18.98 44.70 -7.19
C ALA A 443 20.10 45.21 -6.26
N GLU A 444 19.77 45.51 -5.02
CA GLU A 444 20.71 45.84 -3.96
C GLU A 444 20.89 44.64 -3.03
N ALA A 445 21.93 43.87 -3.28
CA ALA A 445 22.14 42.60 -2.59
C ALA A 445 22.19 42.74 -1.07
N ARG A 446 21.33 42.00 -0.38
CA ARG A 446 21.30 41.73 1.04
C ARG A 446 20.99 40.26 1.24
N GLU A 447 21.22 39.73 2.42
CA GLU A 447 21.06 38.30 2.68
C GLU A 447 19.60 37.81 2.60
N PHE A 448 18.62 38.66 2.96
CA PHE A 448 17.19 38.31 2.93
C PHE A 448 16.43 39.17 1.91
N GLY A 449 16.48 38.79 0.64
CA GLY A 449 15.62 39.34 -0.41
C GLY A 449 15.99 40.75 -0.92
N GLY A 450 17.08 41.34 -0.46
CA GLY A 450 17.57 42.65 -0.92
C GLY A 450 17.36 43.80 0.07
N PHE A 451 17.72 45.01 -0.32
CA PHE A 451 17.58 46.23 0.48
C PHE A 451 16.10 46.56 0.77
N ALA A 452 15.75 46.80 2.03
CA ALA A 452 14.38 47.19 2.43
C ALA A 452 14.15 48.68 2.10
N ALA A 453 13.61 48.97 0.91
CA ALA A 453 13.46 50.30 0.38
C ALA A 453 12.22 51.05 0.93
N ALA A 454 11.18 50.32 1.26
CA ALA A 454 9.92 50.88 1.75
C ALA A 454 9.25 49.95 2.77
N TYR A 455 8.31 50.50 3.53
CA TYR A 455 7.55 49.76 4.51
C TYR A 455 6.05 50.02 4.38
N GLY A 456 5.25 49.12 4.96
CA GLY A 456 3.83 49.34 5.20
C GLY A 456 3.40 48.70 6.49
N PHE A 457 2.60 49.38 7.31
CA PHE A 457 1.91 48.76 8.42
C PHE A 457 0.50 48.34 8.00
N ILE A 458 0.24 47.05 8.09
CA ILE A 458 -1.05 46.45 7.78
C ILE A 458 -1.70 46.03 9.11
N GLN A 459 -2.95 46.41 9.29
CA GLN A 459 -3.73 45.97 10.42
C GLN A 459 -4.81 44.98 9.97
N ALA A 460 -4.90 43.87 10.68
CA ALA A 460 -5.97 42.89 10.52
C ALA A 460 -6.84 42.85 11.76
N THR A 461 -8.14 43.09 11.59
CA THR A 461 -9.15 43.09 12.67
C THR A 461 -10.40 42.41 12.16
N ASP A 462 -10.77 41.31 12.77
CA ASP A 462 -12.03 40.60 12.50
C ASP A 462 -12.23 40.33 10.97
N GLY A 463 -11.19 39.80 10.33
CA GLY A 463 -11.19 39.49 8.90
C GLY A 463 -11.02 40.67 7.94
N ARG A 464 -10.95 41.90 8.46
CA ARG A 464 -10.70 43.10 7.65
C ARG A 464 -9.24 43.46 7.70
N VAL A 465 -8.64 43.62 6.53
CA VAL A 465 -7.25 44.08 6.37
C VAL A 465 -7.28 45.54 5.91
N SER A 466 -6.54 46.41 6.59
CA SER A 466 -6.38 47.82 6.24
C SER A 466 -4.92 48.23 6.33
N VAL A 467 -4.52 49.16 5.49
CA VAL A 467 -3.22 49.80 5.59
C VAL A 467 -3.32 50.95 6.58
N LEU A 468 -2.49 50.93 7.63
CA LEU A 468 -2.41 51.98 8.62
C LEU A 468 -1.50 53.10 8.18
N ASP A 469 -0.31 52.72 7.67
CA ASP A 469 0.72 53.64 7.25
C ASP A 469 1.61 52.97 6.23
N ALA A 470 2.25 53.75 5.37
CA ALA A 470 3.25 53.27 4.41
C ALA A 470 4.18 54.43 4.04
N GLY A 471 5.46 54.11 3.89
CA GLY A 471 6.49 55.10 3.59
C GLY A 471 7.75 54.51 3.04
N TYR A 472 8.74 55.34 2.81
CA TYR A 472 10.06 54.93 2.41
C TYR A 472 10.94 54.63 3.63
N GLY A 473 11.88 53.71 3.48
CA GLY A 473 12.85 53.38 4.52
C GLY A 473 13.62 54.60 5.05
N GLY A 474 13.96 55.53 4.18
CA GLY A 474 14.60 56.77 4.56
C GLY A 474 13.81 57.66 5.50
N ASP A 475 12.48 57.62 5.45
CA ASP A 475 11.63 58.39 6.40
C ASP A 475 11.77 57.82 7.83
N VAL A 476 11.96 56.49 7.95
CA VAL A 476 12.23 55.81 9.23
C VAL A 476 13.62 56.19 9.74
N ASP A 477 14.61 56.16 8.86
CA ASP A 477 16.01 56.52 9.19
C ASP A 477 16.10 57.96 9.68
N ASP A 478 15.44 58.90 9.00
CA ASP A 478 15.37 60.30 9.39
C ASP A 478 14.66 60.49 10.76
N ALA A 479 13.61 59.72 11.02
CA ALA A 479 12.91 59.75 12.30
C ALA A 479 13.77 59.15 13.44
N LEU A 480 14.46 58.07 13.20
CA LEU A 480 15.43 57.45 14.10
C LEU A 480 16.58 58.41 14.42
N GLY A 481 17.19 59.03 13.41
CA GLY A 481 18.28 60.00 13.59
C GLY A 481 17.86 61.13 14.52
N ARG A 482 16.63 61.68 14.36
CA ARG A 482 16.10 62.73 15.24
C ARG A 482 15.86 62.24 16.68
N ILE A 483 15.62 60.96 16.89
CA ILE A 483 15.41 60.38 18.23
C ILE A 483 16.77 60.13 18.91
N ILE A 484 17.74 59.58 18.18
CA ILE A 484 19.06 59.24 18.68
C ILE A 484 19.86 60.48 19.07
N GLU A 485 19.63 61.60 18.39
CA GLU A 485 20.31 62.90 18.68
C GLU A 485 19.74 63.61 19.93
N LYS A 486 18.66 63.11 20.57
CA LYS A 486 18.12 63.74 21.77
C LYS A 486 19.00 63.44 22.98
N PRO A 487 19.35 64.46 23.78
CA PRO A 487 20.12 64.27 25.00
C PRO A 487 19.40 63.31 25.97
N GLY A 488 20.07 62.26 26.43
CA GLY A 488 19.54 61.27 27.37
C GLY A 488 18.87 60.09 26.70
N PHE A 489 18.97 59.95 25.38
CA PHE A 489 18.60 58.70 24.69
C PHE A 489 19.78 57.72 24.79
N ASP A 490 19.63 56.71 25.66
CA ASP A 490 20.54 55.58 25.65
C ASP A 490 20.14 54.71 24.44
N THR A 491 21.05 54.56 23.48
CA THR A 491 20.87 53.65 22.37
C THR A 491 20.71 52.25 22.96
N PRO A 492 19.55 51.64 22.87
CA PRO A 492 19.40 50.28 23.39
C PRO A 492 20.37 49.38 22.61
N GLU A 493 20.97 48.37 23.26
CA GLU A 493 21.65 47.27 22.55
C GLU A 493 20.59 46.46 21.79
N ILE A 494 19.99 47.09 20.77
CA ILE A 494 18.79 46.57 20.07
C ILE A 494 19.16 45.47 19.10
N TYR A 495 20.45 45.33 18.73
CA TYR A 495 20.83 44.44 17.68
C TYR A 495 21.36 43.11 18.20
N PRO A 496 20.73 42.00 17.76
CA PRO A 496 21.31 40.68 18.03
C PRO A 496 22.75 40.58 17.55
N PRO A 497 23.59 39.78 18.20
CA PRO A 497 25.02 39.66 17.84
C PRO A 497 25.29 39.32 16.37
N ALA A 498 24.31 38.73 15.68
CA ALA A 498 24.40 38.42 14.26
C ALA A 498 24.55 39.70 13.37
N TYR A 499 23.89 40.79 13.72
CA TYR A 499 24.03 42.06 12.98
C TYR A 499 25.37 42.74 13.27
N LEU A 500 25.90 42.61 14.48
CA LEU A 500 27.20 43.16 14.86
C LEU A 500 28.37 42.43 14.17
N ALA A 501 28.18 41.18 13.79
CA ALA A 501 29.18 40.38 13.08
C ALA A 501 29.36 40.78 11.59
N TYR A 502 28.32 41.36 10.98
CA TYR A 502 28.30 41.72 9.56
C TYR A 502 28.35 43.23 9.29
N GLY A 503 28.22 44.04 10.34
CA GLY A 503 28.09 45.49 10.17
C GLY A 503 29.36 46.26 10.37
N ASN A 504 29.70 47.11 9.42
CA ASN A 504 30.53 48.29 9.67
C ASN A 504 29.71 49.27 10.49
N ASP A 505 30.35 49.83 11.54
CA ASP A 505 29.85 50.70 12.60
C ASP A 505 28.94 51.88 12.16
N GLY A 506 27.99 51.79 11.39
CA GLY A 506 27.08 52.86 10.98
C GLY A 506 26.00 52.44 10.01
N LEU A 507 26.13 51.25 9.37
CA LEU A 507 25.14 50.75 8.40
C LEU A 507 24.00 49.95 9.07
N ILE A 508 24.16 49.55 10.30
CA ILE A 508 23.18 48.72 11.05
C ILE A 508 21.94 49.52 11.40
N ASN A 509 22.08 50.81 11.61
CA ASN A 509 21.00 51.73 12.06
C ASN A 509 20.09 52.17 10.91
N TYR A 510 20.21 51.63 9.71
CA TYR A 510 19.36 51.96 8.59
C TYR A 510 18.30 50.88 8.39
N PHE A 511 17.04 51.31 8.29
CA PHE A 511 15.89 50.43 8.00
C PHE A 511 16.16 49.53 6.80
N GLY A 512 16.78 50.07 5.74
CA GLY A 512 17.14 49.33 4.53
C GLY A 512 18.07 48.15 4.77
N ASN A 513 18.80 48.09 5.87
CA ASN A 513 19.74 47.03 6.23
C ASN A 513 19.16 45.98 7.15
N LEU A 514 17.89 46.08 7.58
CA LEU A 514 17.22 45.07 8.39
C LEU A 514 17.27 43.68 7.75
N THR A 515 17.37 43.58 6.43
CA THR A 515 17.49 42.32 5.67
C THR A 515 18.93 41.80 5.55
N GLY A 516 19.87 42.32 6.34
CA GLY A 516 21.28 41.93 6.36
C GLY A 516 21.58 40.57 7.00
N THR A 517 20.58 39.75 7.31
CA THR A 517 20.71 38.37 7.80
C THR A 517 19.65 37.51 7.17
N ILE A 518 19.92 36.18 7.08
CA ILE A 518 18.95 35.18 6.63
C ILE A 518 18.01 34.73 7.75
N ASP A 519 18.28 35.09 9.01
CA ASP A 519 17.45 34.71 10.15
C ASP A 519 16.27 35.64 10.31
N LEU A 520 15.09 35.18 9.88
CA LEU A 520 13.85 35.93 9.94
C LEU A 520 13.46 36.33 11.38
N GLN A 521 13.79 35.52 12.39
CA GLN A 521 13.51 35.84 13.79
C GLN A 521 14.33 37.05 14.25
N THR A 522 15.60 37.10 13.86
CA THR A 522 16.50 38.22 14.10
C THR A 522 16.00 39.50 13.42
N ILE A 523 15.59 39.40 12.14
CA ILE A 523 15.00 40.53 11.37
C ILE A 523 13.74 41.04 12.09
N ALA A 524 12.84 40.14 12.47
CA ALA A 524 11.59 40.48 13.12
C ALA A 524 11.80 41.14 14.50
N THR A 525 12.79 40.70 15.26
CA THR A 525 13.18 41.27 16.54
C THR A 525 13.72 42.68 16.33
N ALA A 526 14.67 42.86 15.44
CA ALA A 526 15.27 44.16 15.14
C ALA A 526 14.23 45.17 14.57
N ALA A 527 13.28 44.71 13.78
CA ALA A 527 12.24 45.55 13.21
C ALA A 527 11.16 45.97 14.24
N ARG A 528 10.98 45.16 15.28
CA ARG A 528 10.04 45.44 16.38
C ARG A 528 10.61 46.44 17.38
N ASP A 529 11.88 46.26 17.77
CA ASP A 529 12.61 47.08 18.76
C ASP A 529 13.02 48.42 18.19
#